data_543c9c60bd5af343e7892eb32d340869
#
_entry.id   543c9c60bd5af343e7892eb32d340869
#
_cell.length_a   1.000
_cell.length_b   1.000
_cell.length_c   1.000
_cell.angle_alpha   90.00
_cell.angle_beta   90.00
_cell.angle_gamma   90.00
#
_symmetry.space_group_name_H-M   'P 1'
#
loop_
_entity.id
_entity.type
_entity.pdbx_description
1 polymer ?
#
loop_
_entity_poly.entity_id
_entity_poly.type
_entity_poly.pdbx_seq_one_letter_code
_entity_poly.pdbx_strand_id
1 'polypeptide(L)'
;MSQRHSEYPRRPNDDYATPPWVAQAIAPWLRQDAVYLWDPACGAEQLVRALRAEGFQVVGTADDFLARTALAHDRIDCIVTNPPYGVGGRLGCQFIAHAIELAPLTAMLLRVDFDSGKTRTPLFRDCPTFAQKVVLLDRIMWFPGDLGPSTNHAWFIWNRRHCGPPTIGYAGKPDANHHCYQPRRGADSLIGPVDRREAPHREFALTINHCRTGKANR
;
A
#
# COMPACT_ATOMS: atom_id res chain seq x y z
N MET A 1 -5.37 18.39 -18.95
CA MET A 1 -4.13 17.59 -19.02
C MET A 1 -4.48 16.25 -19.64
N SER A 2 -3.87 15.95 -20.79
CA SER A 2 -4.15 14.73 -21.55
C SER A 2 -3.66 13.51 -20.76
N GLN A 3 -4.58 12.62 -20.37
CA GLN A 3 -4.22 11.28 -19.95
C GLN A 3 -3.52 10.61 -21.13
N ARG A 4 -2.25 10.27 -20.96
CA ARG A 4 -1.56 9.42 -21.94
C ARG A 4 -2.27 8.07 -21.93
N HIS A 5 -3.06 7.81 -22.97
CA HIS A 5 -3.53 6.47 -23.24
C HIS A 5 -2.29 5.59 -23.48
N SER A 6 -2.14 4.54 -22.67
CA SER A 6 -1.21 3.47 -23.04
C SER A 6 -1.77 2.82 -24.31
N GLU A 7 -1.02 2.80 -25.39
CA GLU A 7 -1.41 2.21 -26.69
C GLU A 7 -1.42 0.66 -26.65
N TYR A 8 -1.24 0.06 -25.47
CA TYR A 8 -1.25 -1.39 -25.32
C TYR A 8 -2.66 -1.95 -25.29
N PRO A 9 -2.95 -3.02 -26.06
CA PRO A 9 -4.20 -3.73 -25.93
C PRO A 9 -4.29 -4.30 -24.52
N ARG A 10 -5.36 -3.93 -23.79
CA ARG A 10 -5.64 -4.50 -22.46
C ARG A 10 -5.79 -6.00 -22.58
N ARG A 11 -5.10 -6.74 -21.71
CA ARG A 11 -5.35 -8.17 -21.59
C ARG A 11 -6.72 -8.42 -20.99
N PRO A 12 -7.40 -9.52 -21.41
CA PRO A 12 -8.57 -9.99 -20.70
C PRO A 12 -8.22 -10.13 -19.20
N ASN A 13 -9.11 -9.64 -18.35
CA ASN A 13 -8.97 -9.68 -16.88
C ASN A 13 -7.83 -8.87 -16.26
N ASP A 14 -7.19 -7.93 -16.99
CA ASP A 14 -6.04 -7.15 -16.50
C ASP A 14 -4.91 -8.04 -15.90
N ASP A 15 -4.68 -9.23 -16.45
CA ASP A 15 -3.67 -10.19 -15.98
C ASP A 15 -2.25 -9.73 -16.37
N TYR A 16 -1.65 -8.95 -15.50
CA TYR A 16 -0.29 -8.41 -15.62
C TYR A 16 0.62 -9.06 -14.58
N ALA A 17 1.60 -9.80 -15.09
CA ALA A 17 2.59 -10.48 -14.27
C ALA A 17 3.45 -9.49 -13.47
N THR A 18 3.30 -9.43 -12.15
CA THR A 18 4.05 -8.52 -11.29
C THR A 18 5.51 -8.98 -11.15
N PRO A 19 6.50 -8.20 -11.60
CA PRO A 19 7.91 -8.59 -11.49
C PRO A 19 8.37 -8.74 -10.04
N PRO A 20 9.33 -9.63 -9.74
CA PRO A 20 9.79 -9.92 -8.38
C PRO A 20 10.27 -8.70 -7.60
N TRP A 21 10.97 -7.76 -8.24
CA TRP A 21 11.46 -6.55 -7.58
C TRP A 21 10.35 -5.67 -7.00
N VAL A 22 9.13 -5.75 -7.53
CA VAL A 22 7.96 -5.00 -7.03
C VAL A 22 7.49 -5.56 -5.69
N ALA A 23 7.59 -6.88 -5.49
CA ALA A 23 7.38 -7.53 -4.19
C ALA A 23 8.50 -7.17 -3.21
N GLN A 24 9.75 -7.15 -3.66
CA GLN A 24 10.90 -6.72 -2.86
C GLN A 24 10.73 -5.28 -2.37
N ALA A 25 10.22 -4.41 -3.23
CA ALA A 25 9.97 -3.01 -2.91
C ALA A 25 8.96 -2.81 -1.76
N ILE A 26 7.92 -3.65 -1.67
CA ILE A 26 6.90 -3.52 -0.61
C ILE A 26 7.25 -4.30 0.67
N ALA A 27 8.06 -5.35 0.58
CA ALA A 27 8.36 -6.25 1.68
C ALA A 27 8.81 -5.54 2.98
N PRO A 28 9.73 -4.54 2.97
CA PRO A 28 10.15 -3.83 4.18
C PRO A 28 9.00 -3.11 4.90
N TRP A 29 7.98 -2.68 4.17
CA TRP A 29 6.84 -1.93 4.69
C TRP A 29 5.78 -2.83 5.32
N LEU A 30 5.74 -4.12 4.94
CA LEU A 30 4.82 -5.11 5.48
C LEU A 30 5.37 -5.87 6.68
N ARG A 31 6.71 -6.08 6.76
CA ARG A 31 7.35 -6.96 7.77
C ARG A 31 7.09 -6.60 9.22
N GLN A 32 6.71 -5.36 9.51
CA GLN A 32 6.44 -4.93 10.88
C GLN A 32 5.06 -5.37 11.36
N ASP A 33 4.11 -5.56 10.44
CA ASP A 33 2.70 -5.76 10.76
C ASP A 33 2.13 -7.06 10.22
N ALA A 34 2.87 -7.80 9.36
CA ALA A 34 2.35 -9.00 8.70
C ALA A 34 3.39 -10.11 8.53
N VAL A 35 2.92 -11.35 8.66
CA VAL A 35 3.64 -12.59 8.35
C VAL A 35 2.86 -13.41 7.33
N TYR A 36 1.53 -13.46 7.46
CA TYR A 36 0.62 -14.22 6.61
C TYR A 36 -0.10 -13.29 5.64
N LEU A 37 0.17 -13.46 4.37
CA LEU A 37 -0.37 -12.63 3.29
C LEU A 37 -1.36 -13.40 2.44
N TRP A 38 -2.32 -12.68 1.86
CA TRP A 38 -3.23 -13.22 0.86
C TRP A 38 -3.24 -12.33 -0.39
N ASP A 39 -2.99 -12.96 -1.55
CA ASP A 39 -3.19 -12.35 -2.87
C ASP A 39 -4.48 -12.90 -3.48
N PRO A 40 -5.61 -12.18 -3.44
CA PRO A 40 -6.90 -12.63 -3.95
C PRO A 40 -7.04 -12.54 -5.48
N ALA A 41 -6.07 -12.00 -6.18
CA ALA A 41 -6.03 -11.89 -7.64
C ALA A 41 -4.68 -12.38 -8.16
N CYS A 42 -4.23 -13.55 -7.68
CA CYS A 42 -2.87 -14.03 -7.84
C CYS A 42 -2.46 -14.35 -9.30
N GLY A 43 -3.42 -14.50 -10.22
CA GLY A 43 -3.15 -14.83 -11.60
C GLY A 43 -2.18 -16.01 -11.74
N ALA A 44 -1.06 -15.82 -12.42
CA ALA A 44 0.01 -16.81 -12.56
C ALA A 44 0.93 -16.93 -11.31
N GLU A 45 0.51 -16.44 -10.14
CA GLU A 45 1.20 -16.50 -8.84
C GLU A 45 2.59 -15.84 -8.79
N GLN A 46 2.90 -14.90 -9.68
CA GLN A 46 4.24 -14.31 -9.70
C GLN A 46 4.48 -13.43 -8.46
N LEU A 47 3.50 -12.63 -8.06
CA LEU A 47 3.57 -11.85 -6.82
C LEU A 47 3.65 -12.77 -5.60
N VAL A 48 2.85 -13.84 -5.56
CA VAL A 48 2.86 -14.86 -4.50
C VAL A 48 4.25 -15.47 -4.33
N ARG A 49 4.85 -15.95 -5.43
CA ARG A 49 6.20 -16.55 -5.40
C ARG A 49 7.25 -15.54 -4.95
N ALA A 50 7.16 -14.30 -5.43
CA ALA A 50 8.11 -13.26 -5.07
C ALA A 50 8.01 -12.88 -3.58
N LEU A 51 6.81 -12.75 -3.03
CA LEU A 51 6.61 -12.48 -1.59
C LEU A 51 7.04 -13.67 -0.71
N ARG A 52 6.85 -14.91 -1.18
CA ARG A 52 7.39 -16.11 -0.48
C ARG A 52 8.92 -16.09 -0.44
N ALA A 53 9.57 -15.67 -1.53
CA ALA A 53 11.02 -15.51 -1.57
C ALA A 53 11.52 -14.42 -0.58
N GLU A 54 10.67 -13.43 -0.27
CA GLU A 54 10.92 -12.44 0.77
C GLU A 54 10.64 -12.95 2.19
N GLY A 55 10.25 -14.21 2.37
CA GLY A 55 10.06 -14.86 3.67
C GLY A 55 8.64 -14.77 4.25
N PHE A 56 7.67 -14.28 3.50
CA PHE A 56 6.27 -14.28 3.92
C PHE A 56 5.58 -15.63 3.70
N GLN A 57 4.58 -15.95 4.50
CA GLN A 57 3.63 -17.03 4.26
C GLN A 57 2.50 -16.47 3.39
N VAL A 58 2.36 -16.95 2.15
CA VAL A 58 1.43 -16.34 1.18
C VAL A 58 0.46 -17.36 0.63
N VAL A 59 -0.83 -17.03 0.69
CA VAL A 59 -1.91 -17.74 0.00
C VAL A 59 -2.27 -16.94 -1.25
N GLY A 60 -2.36 -17.61 -2.41
CA GLY A 60 -2.88 -17.03 -3.66
C GLY A 60 -4.22 -17.65 -3.99
N THR A 61 -5.20 -16.84 -4.41
CA THR A 61 -6.47 -17.30 -4.99
C THR A 61 -6.79 -16.50 -6.25
N ALA A 62 -7.59 -17.09 -7.15
CA ALA A 62 -7.99 -16.48 -8.42
C ALA A 62 -9.49 -16.60 -8.65
N ASP A 63 -10.27 -16.78 -7.60
CA ASP A 63 -11.73 -16.82 -7.60
C ASP A 63 -12.33 -15.40 -7.49
N ASP A 64 -13.65 -15.31 -7.44
CA ASP A 64 -14.35 -14.03 -7.29
C ASP A 64 -14.12 -13.46 -5.89
N PHE A 65 -13.11 -12.62 -5.76
CA PHE A 65 -12.76 -11.96 -4.50
C PHE A 65 -13.91 -11.12 -3.94
N LEU A 66 -14.68 -10.43 -4.80
CA LEU A 66 -15.76 -9.55 -4.36
C LEU A 66 -16.96 -10.30 -3.80
N ALA A 67 -17.11 -11.59 -4.12
CA ALA A 67 -18.13 -12.46 -3.54
C ALA A 67 -17.70 -13.06 -2.19
N ARG A 68 -16.45 -12.91 -1.79
CA ARG A 68 -15.95 -13.43 -0.52
C ARG A 68 -16.45 -12.61 0.67
N THR A 69 -16.93 -13.29 1.71
CA THR A 69 -17.37 -12.66 2.98
C THR A 69 -16.38 -12.84 4.12
N ALA A 70 -15.30 -13.59 3.88
CA ALA A 70 -14.26 -13.87 4.86
C ALA A 70 -12.88 -13.98 4.19
N LEU A 71 -11.83 -13.87 5.00
CA LEU A 71 -10.46 -14.13 4.59
C LEU A 71 -10.30 -15.57 4.10
N ALA A 72 -9.31 -15.80 3.23
CA ALA A 72 -8.99 -17.16 2.74
C ALA A 72 -8.55 -18.09 3.87
N HIS A 73 -8.02 -17.52 4.98
CA HIS A 73 -7.60 -18.24 6.16
C HIS A 73 -7.60 -17.29 7.37
N ASP A 74 -7.95 -17.78 8.57
CA ASP A 74 -8.07 -16.97 9.81
C ASP A 74 -6.78 -16.29 10.25
N ARG A 75 -5.63 -16.80 9.78
CA ARG A 75 -4.30 -16.26 10.11
C ARG A 75 -3.82 -15.15 9.17
N ILE A 76 -4.64 -14.73 8.20
CA ILE A 76 -4.25 -13.67 7.27
C ILE A 76 -4.11 -12.34 8.01
N ASP A 77 -2.92 -11.76 7.97
CA ASP A 77 -2.60 -10.45 8.51
C ASP A 77 -2.84 -9.34 7.49
N CYS A 78 -2.57 -9.62 6.20
CA CYS A 78 -2.59 -8.63 5.14
C CYS A 78 -3.11 -9.20 3.83
N ILE A 79 -3.98 -8.43 3.15
CA ILE A 79 -4.28 -8.62 1.74
C ILE A 79 -3.27 -7.79 0.92
N VAL A 80 -2.52 -8.45 0.04
CA VAL A 80 -1.54 -7.81 -0.83
C VAL A 80 -1.74 -8.27 -2.27
N THR A 81 -2.02 -7.34 -3.20
CA THR A 81 -2.36 -7.72 -4.57
C THR A 81 -2.05 -6.62 -5.58
N ASN A 82 -1.89 -7.02 -6.83
CA ASN A 82 -2.04 -6.17 -8.00
C ASN A 82 -3.46 -6.38 -8.55
N PRO A 83 -4.45 -5.57 -8.15
CA PRO A 83 -5.84 -5.84 -8.46
C PRO A 83 -6.17 -5.54 -9.94
N PRO A 84 -7.20 -6.17 -10.51
CA PRO A 84 -7.75 -5.74 -11.79
C PRO A 84 -8.36 -4.34 -11.65
N TYR A 85 -8.04 -3.42 -12.56
CA TYR A 85 -8.50 -2.03 -12.47
C TYR A 85 -9.90 -1.83 -13.04
N GLY A 86 -10.24 -2.60 -14.08
CA GLY A 86 -11.48 -2.41 -14.84
C GLY A 86 -11.55 -1.04 -15.54
N VAL A 87 -12.73 -0.76 -16.11
CA VAL A 87 -12.96 0.51 -16.82
C VAL A 87 -12.95 1.68 -15.84
N GLY A 88 -12.08 2.67 -16.09
CA GLY A 88 -11.95 3.86 -15.25
C GLY A 88 -11.45 3.59 -13.82
N GLY A 89 -10.94 2.38 -13.54
CA GLY A 89 -10.46 2.00 -12.23
C GLY A 89 -11.56 1.62 -11.23
N ARG A 90 -12.80 1.40 -11.70
CA ARG A 90 -13.95 1.07 -10.83
C ARG A 90 -13.76 -0.24 -10.07
N LEU A 91 -13.28 -1.27 -10.78
CA LEU A 91 -13.03 -2.58 -10.16
C LEU A 91 -11.93 -2.49 -9.09
N GLY A 92 -10.86 -1.75 -9.38
CA GLY A 92 -9.83 -1.47 -8.38
C GLY A 92 -10.36 -0.77 -7.13
N CYS A 93 -11.30 0.20 -7.27
CA CYS A 93 -11.95 0.82 -6.11
C CYS A 93 -12.78 -0.19 -5.30
N GLN A 94 -13.50 -1.11 -5.96
CA GLN A 94 -14.25 -2.17 -5.28
C GLN A 94 -13.32 -3.14 -4.55
N PHE A 95 -12.19 -3.53 -5.17
CA PHE A 95 -11.17 -4.35 -4.52
C PHE A 95 -10.61 -3.69 -3.27
N ILE A 96 -10.29 -2.38 -3.33
CA ILE A 96 -9.81 -1.64 -2.16
C ILE A 96 -10.86 -1.62 -1.06
N ALA A 97 -12.08 -1.19 -1.36
CA ALA A 97 -13.15 -1.09 -0.37
C ALA A 97 -13.39 -2.43 0.33
N HIS A 98 -13.47 -3.51 -0.45
CA HIS A 98 -13.69 -4.85 0.07
C HIS A 98 -12.52 -5.37 0.90
N ALA A 99 -11.28 -5.16 0.47
CA ALA A 99 -10.10 -5.62 1.18
C ALA A 99 -9.91 -4.93 2.54
N ILE A 100 -10.16 -3.62 2.64
CA ILE A 100 -10.05 -2.88 3.91
C ILE A 100 -11.14 -3.28 4.92
N GLU A 101 -12.26 -3.83 4.44
CA GLU A 101 -13.30 -4.40 5.30
C GLU A 101 -12.94 -5.80 5.81
N LEU A 102 -12.20 -6.59 5.03
CA LEU A 102 -11.84 -7.95 5.39
C LEU A 102 -10.58 -8.02 6.27
N ALA A 103 -9.50 -7.34 5.87
CA ALA A 103 -8.20 -7.49 6.49
C ALA A 103 -7.79 -6.28 7.36
N PRO A 104 -7.00 -6.49 8.44
CA PRO A 104 -6.46 -5.40 9.25
C PRO A 104 -5.41 -4.56 8.51
N LEU A 105 -4.70 -5.17 7.55
CA LEU A 105 -3.72 -4.52 6.70
C LEU A 105 -4.02 -4.86 5.24
N THR A 106 -3.91 -3.87 4.36
CA THR A 106 -4.13 -4.02 2.92
C THR A 106 -3.06 -3.26 2.15
N ALA A 107 -2.48 -3.89 1.14
CA ALA A 107 -1.53 -3.26 0.23
C ALA A 107 -1.93 -3.52 -1.23
N MET A 108 -2.14 -2.45 -2.00
CA MET A 108 -2.55 -2.54 -3.41
C MET A 108 -1.53 -1.88 -4.30
N LEU A 109 -1.09 -2.59 -5.34
CA LEU A 109 -0.27 -2.03 -6.40
C LEU A 109 -1.18 -1.30 -7.39
N LEU A 110 -1.04 0.02 -7.46
CA LEU A 110 -1.89 0.86 -8.30
C LEU A 110 -1.04 1.86 -9.09
N ARG A 111 -1.64 2.49 -10.10
CA ARG A 111 -1.02 3.65 -10.76
C ARG A 111 -0.75 4.73 -9.74
N VAL A 112 0.37 5.43 -9.89
CA VAL A 112 0.79 6.47 -8.94
C VAL A 112 -0.25 7.59 -8.75
N ASP A 113 -1.07 7.85 -9.75
CA ASP A 113 -2.12 8.87 -9.75
C ASP A 113 -3.51 8.34 -9.34
N PHE A 114 -3.58 7.11 -8.83
CA PHE A 114 -4.87 6.46 -8.55
C PHE A 114 -5.65 7.17 -7.43
N ASP A 115 -4.98 7.82 -6.49
CA ASP A 115 -5.56 8.59 -5.38
C ASP A 115 -6.09 9.98 -5.76
N SER A 116 -5.88 10.43 -6.99
CA SER A 116 -6.15 11.83 -7.40
C SER A 116 -7.59 12.12 -7.83
N GLY A 117 -8.47 11.11 -7.89
CA GLY A 117 -9.85 11.27 -8.37
C GLY A 117 -10.84 11.69 -7.28
N LYS A 118 -11.71 12.68 -7.52
CA LYS A 118 -12.76 13.09 -6.57
C LYS A 118 -13.64 11.94 -6.09
N THR A 119 -13.98 11.00 -6.97
CA THR A 119 -14.81 9.83 -6.64
C THR A 119 -14.11 8.80 -5.74
N ARG A 120 -12.80 8.95 -5.55
CA ARG A 120 -11.96 8.05 -4.75
C ARG A 120 -11.63 8.60 -3.38
N THR A 121 -12.06 9.83 -3.05
CA THR A 121 -11.81 10.45 -1.75
C THR A 121 -12.21 9.58 -0.55
N PRO A 122 -13.30 8.79 -0.59
CA PRO A 122 -13.65 7.89 0.53
C PRO A 122 -12.64 6.77 0.80
N LEU A 123 -11.82 6.41 -0.20
CA LEU A 123 -10.80 5.36 -0.07
C LEU A 123 -9.43 5.91 0.35
N PHE A 124 -9.21 7.22 0.23
CA PHE A 124 -7.91 7.87 0.46
C PHE A 124 -8.04 9.02 1.46
N ARG A 125 -8.43 10.22 1.01
CA ARG A 125 -8.48 11.42 1.85
C ARG A 125 -9.37 11.25 3.09
N ASP A 126 -10.53 10.65 2.91
CA ASP A 126 -11.54 10.51 3.95
C ASP A 126 -11.49 9.14 4.64
N CYS A 127 -10.49 8.30 4.31
CA CYS A 127 -10.29 6.98 4.87
C CYS A 127 -9.26 7.02 6.01
N PRO A 128 -9.68 6.86 7.27
CA PRO A 128 -8.77 6.97 8.41
C PRO A 128 -7.71 5.86 8.46
N THR A 129 -7.95 4.74 7.77
CA THR A 129 -7.00 3.63 7.68
C THR A 129 -5.98 3.79 6.55
N PHE A 130 -6.14 4.76 5.64
CA PHE A 130 -5.15 5.02 4.61
C PHE A 130 -3.86 5.55 5.26
N ALA A 131 -2.84 4.70 5.27
CA ALA A 131 -1.64 4.91 6.07
C ALA A 131 -0.45 5.41 5.24
N GLN A 132 -0.30 4.89 4.01
CA GLN A 132 0.94 5.13 3.29
C GLN A 132 0.82 4.92 1.78
N LYS A 133 1.64 5.67 1.05
CA LYS A 133 1.90 5.50 -0.38
C LYS A 133 3.39 5.30 -0.60
N VAL A 134 3.78 4.14 -1.12
CA VAL A 134 5.17 3.82 -1.47
C VAL A 134 5.35 3.94 -2.98
N VAL A 135 5.95 5.02 -3.43
CA VAL A 135 6.16 5.32 -4.85
C VAL A 135 7.29 4.46 -5.39
N LEU A 136 7.04 3.75 -6.50
CA LEU A 136 8.07 3.02 -7.20
C LEU A 136 8.87 3.97 -8.08
N LEU A 137 10.17 4.09 -7.83
CA LEU A 137 11.09 4.95 -8.56
C LEU A 137 11.36 4.42 -9.98
N ASP A 138 11.31 3.10 -10.12
CA ASP A 138 11.43 2.42 -11.40
C ASP A 138 10.06 2.11 -11.98
N ARG A 139 9.95 2.18 -13.30
CA ARG A 139 8.73 1.78 -14.00
C ARG A 139 8.68 0.27 -14.18
N ILE A 140 7.49 -0.28 -14.04
CA ILE A 140 7.26 -1.71 -14.23
C ILE A 140 7.21 -2.00 -15.74
N MET A 141 8.07 -2.92 -16.17
CA MET A 141 8.03 -3.51 -17.52
C MET A 141 7.09 -4.71 -17.46
N TRP A 142 5.90 -4.56 -18.02
CA TRP A 142 4.89 -5.64 -18.00
C TRP A 142 5.16 -6.73 -19.03
N PHE A 143 5.84 -6.38 -20.13
CA PHE A 143 6.15 -7.29 -21.22
C PHE A 143 7.64 -7.20 -21.63
N PRO A 144 8.29 -8.35 -21.93
CA PRO A 144 9.61 -8.34 -22.56
C PRO A 144 9.53 -7.66 -23.94
N GLY A 145 10.43 -6.73 -24.21
CA GLY A 145 10.51 -6.05 -25.52
C GLY A 145 9.64 -4.81 -25.67
N ASP A 146 8.96 -4.36 -24.64
CA ASP A 146 8.22 -3.10 -24.64
C ASP A 146 9.13 -1.90 -24.96
N LEU A 147 8.64 -0.98 -25.80
CA LEU A 147 9.29 0.29 -26.14
C LEU A 147 9.43 1.25 -24.95
N GLY A 148 9.10 0.79 -23.76
CA GLY A 148 9.20 1.50 -22.48
C GLY A 148 7.87 1.58 -21.73
N PRO A 149 7.92 1.47 -20.40
CA PRO A 149 6.73 1.54 -19.56
C PRO A 149 6.18 2.96 -19.56
N SER A 150 4.90 3.12 -19.88
CA SER A 150 4.24 4.42 -19.98
C SER A 150 3.71 4.95 -18.65
N THR A 151 3.61 4.10 -17.62
CA THR A 151 2.89 4.41 -16.38
C THR A 151 3.73 4.15 -15.15
N ASN A 152 3.74 5.10 -14.22
CA ASN A 152 4.33 4.94 -12.90
C ASN A 152 3.33 4.26 -11.95
N HIS A 153 3.86 3.48 -11.02
CA HIS A 153 3.07 2.76 -10.02
C HIS A 153 3.53 3.11 -8.60
N ALA A 154 2.67 2.82 -7.66
CA ALA A 154 2.94 2.90 -6.22
C ALA A 154 2.19 1.78 -5.50
N TRP A 155 2.71 1.36 -4.38
CA TRP A 155 1.95 0.61 -3.41
C TRP A 155 1.17 1.56 -2.53
N PHE A 156 -0.10 1.27 -2.31
CA PHE A 156 -0.96 2.00 -1.39
C PHE A 156 -1.32 1.08 -0.24
N ILE A 157 -1.13 1.55 1.00
CA ILE A 157 -1.25 0.75 2.21
C ILE A 157 -2.35 1.34 3.10
N TRP A 158 -3.29 0.51 3.49
CA TRP A 158 -4.30 0.78 4.50
C TRP A 158 -4.03 -0.10 5.71
N ASN A 159 -3.98 0.50 6.89
CA ASN A 159 -3.70 -0.18 8.15
C ASN A 159 -4.71 0.28 9.20
N ARG A 160 -5.49 -0.62 9.77
CA ARG A 160 -6.48 -0.30 10.82
C ARG A 160 -5.86 0.24 12.10
N ARG A 161 -4.56 0.02 12.32
CA ARG A 161 -3.80 0.56 13.46
C ARG A 161 -3.19 1.93 13.19
N HIS A 162 -3.36 2.45 11.96
CA HIS A 162 -2.79 3.74 11.60
C HIS A 162 -3.43 4.87 12.39
N CYS A 163 -2.59 5.79 12.89
CA CYS A 163 -3.01 7.02 13.54
C CYS A 163 -2.22 8.19 12.92
N GLY A 164 -2.92 9.23 12.50
CA GLY A 164 -2.32 10.42 11.93
C GLY A 164 -2.48 10.55 10.41
N PRO A 165 -1.80 11.50 9.78
CA PRO A 165 -1.86 11.70 8.33
C PRO A 165 -1.11 10.58 7.59
N PRO A 166 -1.53 10.23 6.37
CA PRO A 166 -0.81 9.26 5.56
C PRO A 166 0.59 9.78 5.19
N THR A 167 1.53 8.84 5.06
CA THR A 167 2.92 9.15 4.72
C THR A 167 3.26 8.75 3.29
N ILE A 168 4.32 9.32 2.72
CA ILE A 168 4.86 8.95 1.43
C ILE A 168 6.23 8.31 1.64
N GLY A 169 6.43 7.13 1.06
CA GLY A 169 7.71 6.45 0.96
C GLY A 169 8.13 6.25 -0.49
N TYR A 170 9.36 5.82 -0.69
CA TYR A 170 9.93 5.55 -2.00
C TYR A 170 10.68 4.24 -1.99
N ALA A 171 10.54 3.44 -3.05
CA ALA A 171 11.27 2.20 -3.25
C ALA A 171 11.63 2.04 -4.74
N GLY A 172 12.74 1.39 -5.01
CA GLY A 172 13.21 1.12 -6.38
C GLY A 172 13.63 -0.34 -6.54
N LYS A 173 14.14 -0.67 -7.71
CA LYS A 173 14.81 -1.95 -7.92
C LYS A 173 15.98 -2.05 -6.96
N PRO A 174 16.27 -3.25 -6.42
CA PRO A 174 17.50 -3.46 -5.70
C PRO A 174 18.67 -3.20 -6.66
N ASP A 175 19.44 -2.17 -6.41
CA ASP A 175 20.69 -1.96 -7.13
C ASP A 175 21.66 -3.07 -6.76
N ALA A 176 22.38 -3.61 -7.74
CA ALA A 176 23.39 -4.64 -7.51
C ALA A 176 24.48 -4.21 -6.47
N ASN A 177 24.53 -2.92 -6.12
CA ASN A 177 25.51 -2.30 -5.23
C ASN A 177 24.91 -1.55 -4.03
N HIS A 178 23.57 -1.50 -3.84
CA HIS A 178 22.97 -0.82 -2.70
C HIS A 178 22.26 -1.79 -1.76
N HIS A 179 22.77 -1.82 -0.52
CA HIS A 179 22.04 -2.36 0.63
C HIS A 179 20.70 -1.64 0.75
N CYS A 180 19.64 -2.41 0.99
CA CYS A 180 18.26 -1.97 1.19
C CYS A 180 18.17 -0.62 1.92
N TYR A 181 17.48 0.35 1.32
CA TYR A 181 17.01 1.53 2.03
C TYR A 181 16.17 1.05 3.22
N GLN A 182 16.77 1.08 4.40
CA GLN A 182 16.00 1.00 5.63
C GLN A 182 15.48 2.40 5.93
N PRO A 183 14.15 2.59 6.12
CA PRO A 183 13.65 3.87 6.60
C PRO A 183 14.39 4.18 7.91
N ARG A 184 15.12 5.29 7.93
CA ARG A 184 15.80 5.74 9.16
C ARG A 184 14.72 5.90 10.22
N ARG A 185 14.78 5.10 11.27
CA ARG A 185 14.05 5.37 12.52
C ARG A 185 14.39 6.80 12.90
N GLY A 186 13.38 7.59 13.22
CA GLY A 186 13.39 9.02 13.46
C GLY A 186 14.75 9.58 13.85
N ALA A 187 15.16 10.62 13.14
CA ALA A 187 16.27 11.42 13.56
C ALA A 187 15.91 12.05 14.91
N ASP A 188 16.26 11.35 15.99
CA ASP A 188 16.40 11.97 17.28
C ASP A 188 17.49 13.03 17.13
N SER A 189 17.07 14.26 17.42
CA SER A 189 17.90 15.42 17.77
C SER A 189 19.04 15.81 16.83
N LEU A 190 18.73 16.70 15.90
CA LEU A 190 19.63 17.79 15.57
C LEU A 190 19.17 19.05 16.34
N ILE A 191 19.01 18.96 17.64
CA ILE A 191 19.00 20.11 18.55
C ILE A 191 20.22 19.93 19.43
N GLY A 192 21.25 20.69 19.11
CA GLY A 192 22.41 20.88 19.98
C GLY A 192 21.97 21.42 21.37
N PRO A 193 22.80 21.36 22.40
CA PRO A 193 22.44 21.73 23.75
C PRO A 193 21.92 23.17 23.80
N VAL A 194 20.64 23.36 24.03
CA VAL A 194 20.04 24.65 24.33
C VAL A 194 20.47 25.01 25.74
N ASP A 195 21.18 26.12 25.87
CA ASP A 195 21.58 26.75 27.13
C ASP A 195 20.31 26.98 28.00
N ARG A 196 20.21 26.25 29.10
CA ARG A 196 19.11 26.35 30.06
C ARG A 196 19.32 27.55 30.97
N ARG A 197 19.28 28.75 30.45
CA ARG A 197 19.12 29.97 31.25
C ARG A 197 18.08 30.84 30.56
N GLU A 198 17.00 31.07 31.29
CA GLU A 198 15.87 31.94 30.95
C GLU A 198 14.72 31.34 30.13
N ALA A 199 13.70 30.82 30.83
CA ALA A 199 12.35 30.86 30.37
C ALA A 199 11.38 30.96 31.56
N PRO A 200 10.40 31.86 31.53
CA PRO A 200 9.39 32.00 32.58
C PRO A 200 8.33 30.89 32.44
N HIS A 201 7.89 30.41 33.58
CA HIS A 201 6.80 29.43 33.71
C HIS A 201 5.54 29.82 32.94
N ARG A 202 5.15 28.97 31.98
CA ARG A 202 3.76 28.86 31.53
C ARG A 202 3.37 27.39 31.57
N GLU A 203 2.45 27.08 32.47
CA GLU A 203 1.74 25.81 32.54
C GLU A 203 0.99 25.57 31.24
N PHE A 204 1.33 24.49 30.53
CA PHE A 204 0.48 23.92 29.49
C PHE A 204 -0.11 22.61 30.00
N ALA A 205 -1.39 22.65 30.31
CA ALA A 205 -2.18 21.46 30.63
C ALA A 205 -2.23 20.53 29.41
N LEU A 206 -1.66 19.35 29.54
CA LEU A 206 -1.78 18.26 28.59
C LEU A 206 -3.21 17.67 28.66
N THR A 207 -4.04 18.03 27.70
CA THR A 207 -5.33 17.35 27.50
C THR A 207 -5.07 16.09 26.67
N ILE A 208 -5.05 14.95 27.34
CA ILE A 208 -5.01 13.63 26.69
C ILE A 208 -6.43 13.33 26.20
N ASN A 209 -6.67 13.51 24.91
CA ASN A 209 -7.92 13.06 24.29
C ASN A 209 -7.85 11.54 24.03
N HIS A 210 -8.49 10.80 24.94
CA HIS A 210 -8.88 9.42 24.70
C HIS A 210 -9.91 9.36 23.57
N CYS A 211 -9.60 8.66 22.50
CA CYS A 211 -10.55 8.34 21.45
C CYS A 211 -11.63 7.40 22.03
N ARG A 212 -12.73 7.96 22.50
CA ARG A 212 -13.90 7.20 22.96
C ARG A 212 -14.75 6.83 21.77
N THR A 213 -14.96 5.54 21.58
CA THR A 213 -16.00 4.97 20.73
C THR A 213 -17.39 5.43 21.20
N GLY A 214 -17.99 6.35 20.45
CA GLY A 214 -19.38 6.79 20.69
C GLY A 214 -20.37 5.79 20.10
N LYS A 215 -21.03 5.01 20.95
CA LYS A 215 -22.31 4.39 20.61
C LYS A 215 -23.36 5.50 20.58
N ALA A 216 -24.00 5.71 19.44
CA ALA A 216 -25.24 6.48 19.36
C ALA A 216 -26.41 5.51 19.33
N ASN A 217 -27.23 5.54 20.42
CA ASN A 217 -28.61 5.08 20.43
C ASN A 217 -29.51 6.22 19.92
N ARG A 218 -30.26 6.00 18.89
CA ARG A 218 -31.72 6.21 18.70
C ARG A 218 -32.07 6.01 17.26
#